data_87df4db67366143177b52784c8ea0f20
#
_entry.id   87df4db67366143177b52784c8ea0f20
#
_cell.length_a   1.000
_cell.length_b   1.000
_cell.length_c   1.000
_cell.angle_alpha   90.00
_cell.angle_beta   90.00
_cell.angle_gamma   90.00
#
_symmetry.space_group_name_H-M   'P 1'
#
loop_
_entity.id
_entity.type
_entity.pdbx_description
1 polymer ?
#
loop_
_entity_poly.entity_id
_entity_poly.type
_entity_poly.pdbx_seq_one_letter_code
_entity_poly.pdbx_strand_id
1 'polypeptide(L)'
;MDKMFIAAAAATFAVLFFYFSYILRIGDRKDYLRLSAAVLLTLPLAPLAYYGIHLPLDNLIEAVISWNSGVYKFIKMGYGPIIKESIKLAPLTLPFISRRISSKNFVAFGMAFGLGFGIGEIWLTAFRTNHVLANFMLPFGYVLLGFIAERLMFCFLHGAFTSLVLSHWRRRWVIGLGKAIGLHILAVLPLHLSQMNILGISLRAWRSILPMYLVFFFICMIFMLIYLRSGAKGIYEIFVRADINCTNCGKPYKRSFWMTNVSNKEYDFCPSCGYKNHINFKDRP
;
A
#
# COMPACT_ATOMS: atom_id res chain seq x y z
N MET A 1 13.41 21.72 -16.13
CA MET A 1 13.18 20.71 -15.08
C MET A 1 12.43 19.53 -15.71
N ASP A 2 12.95 18.33 -15.56
CA ASP A 2 12.44 17.18 -16.27
C ASP A 2 11.03 16.79 -15.81
N LYS A 3 10.14 16.54 -16.78
CA LYS A 3 8.70 16.27 -16.56
C LYS A 3 8.47 15.16 -15.52
N MET A 4 9.36 14.15 -15.49
CA MET A 4 9.24 13.04 -14.53
C MET A 4 9.55 13.42 -13.08
N PHE A 5 10.48 14.34 -12.86
CA PHE A 5 10.75 14.83 -11.49
C PHE A 5 9.62 15.69 -10.96
N ILE A 6 8.95 16.48 -11.84
CA ILE A 6 7.73 17.21 -11.47
C ILE A 6 6.62 16.22 -11.09
N ALA A 7 6.43 15.17 -11.90
CA ALA A 7 5.44 14.13 -11.63
C ALA A 7 5.74 13.39 -10.31
N ALA A 8 7.02 13.07 -10.06
CA ALA A 8 7.44 12.43 -8.80
C ALA A 8 7.19 13.33 -7.57
N ALA A 9 7.51 14.61 -7.68
CA ALA A 9 7.24 15.58 -6.60
C ALA A 9 5.73 15.69 -6.33
N ALA A 10 4.91 15.83 -7.37
CA ALA A 10 3.45 15.89 -7.25
C ALA A 10 2.87 14.58 -6.67
N ALA A 11 3.35 13.42 -7.14
CA ALA A 11 2.94 12.13 -6.60
C ALA A 11 3.34 11.98 -5.12
N THR A 12 4.56 12.38 -4.75
CA THR A 12 5.04 12.36 -3.36
C THR A 12 4.16 13.23 -2.46
N PHE A 13 3.83 14.45 -2.91
CA PHE A 13 2.92 15.33 -2.17
C PHE A 13 1.54 14.71 -1.99
N ALA A 14 0.94 14.18 -3.06
CA ALA A 14 -0.35 13.53 -3.01
C ALA A 14 -0.34 12.31 -2.06
N VAL A 15 0.67 11.46 -2.15
CA VAL A 15 0.86 10.28 -1.30
C VAL A 15 1.01 10.68 0.17
N LEU A 16 1.81 11.69 0.48
CA LEU A 16 1.96 12.21 1.85
C LEU A 16 0.63 12.80 2.35
N PHE A 17 -0.05 13.60 1.54
CA PHE A 17 -1.31 14.21 1.95
C PHE A 17 -2.38 13.17 2.30
N PHE A 18 -2.59 12.16 1.44
CA PHE A 18 -3.63 11.17 1.67
C PHE A 18 -3.22 10.12 2.71
N TYR A 19 -2.06 9.50 2.56
CA TYR A 19 -1.73 8.33 3.38
C TYR A 19 -1.05 8.67 4.69
N PHE A 20 -0.23 9.69 4.75
CA PHE A 20 0.35 10.11 6.02
C PHE A 20 -0.73 10.69 6.94
N SER A 21 -1.67 11.49 6.39
CA SER A 21 -2.84 11.93 7.15
C SER A 21 -3.69 10.76 7.64
N TYR A 22 -3.86 9.71 6.83
CA TYR A 22 -4.55 8.49 7.23
C TYR A 22 -3.80 7.75 8.35
N ILE A 23 -2.49 7.56 8.20
CA ILE A 23 -1.64 6.91 9.21
C ILE A 23 -1.73 7.63 10.55
N LEU A 24 -1.68 8.95 10.56
CA LEU A 24 -1.82 9.73 11.79
C LEU A 24 -3.22 9.62 12.42
N ARG A 25 -4.25 9.42 11.61
CA ARG A 25 -5.63 9.21 12.13
C ARG A 25 -5.82 7.83 12.77
N ILE A 26 -5.23 6.79 12.20
CA ILE A 26 -5.38 5.42 12.69
C ILE A 26 -4.35 5.04 13.76
N GLY A 27 -3.24 5.79 13.82
CA GLY A 27 -2.18 5.62 14.81
C GLY A 27 -2.52 6.28 16.16
N ASP A 28 -1.92 5.77 17.23
CA ASP A 28 -1.95 6.44 18.53
C ASP A 28 -0.99 7.64 18.51
N ARG A 29 -1.36 8.75 19.14
CA ARG A 29 -0.51 9.94 19.29
C ARG A 29 0.88 9.62 19.87
N LYS A 30 0.94 8.65 20.79
CA LYS A 30 2.19 8.17 21.39
C LYS A 30 3.13 7.49 20.40
N ASP A 31 2.62 7.05 19.24
CA ASP A 31 3.37 6.38 18.20
C ASP A 31 3.74 7.29 17.01
N TYR A 32 3.28 8.55 16.98
CA TYR A 32 3.50 9.45 15.83
C TYR A 32 4.98 9.60 15.46
N LEU A 33 5.87 9.79 16.45
CA LEU A 33 7.32 9.87 16.20
C LEU A 33 7.85 8.56 15.58
N ARG A 34 7.37 7.41 16.04
CA ARG A 34 7.78 6.10 15.53
C ARG A 34 7.23 5.83 14.14
N LEU A 35 6.00 6.23 13.87
CA LEU A 35 5.39 6.12 12.55
C LEU A 35 6.12 7.01 11.54
N SER A 36 6.46 8.24 11.92
CA SER A 36 7.28 9.13 11.08
C SER A 36 8.68 8.55 10.85
N ALA A 37 9.32 8.02 11.89
CA ALA A 37 10.60 7.34 11.77
C ALA A 37 10.52 6.11 10.87
N ALA A 38 9.43 5.34 10.93
CA ALA A 38 9.19 4.19 10.06
C ALA A 38 9.12 4.60 8.59
N VAL A 39 8.42 5.69 8.26
CA VAL A 39 8.40 6.26 6.90
C VAL A 39 9.80 6.66 6.45
N LEU A 40 10.52 7.42 7.26
CA LEU A 40 11.86 7.93 6.91
C LEU A 40 12.89 6.80 6.73
N LEU A 41 12.87 5.80 7.60
CA LEU A 41 13.80 4.65 7.54
C LEU A 41 13.54 3.75 6.33
N THR A 42 12.29 3.64 5.87
CA THR A 42 11.95 2.80 4.71
C THR A 42 12.12 3.51 3.37
N LEU A 43 12.17 4.84 3.35
CA LEU A 43 12.35 5.63 2.14
C LEU A 43 13.59 5.25 1.32
N PRO A 44 14.80 5.14 1.89
CA PRO A 44 16.00 4.76 1.14
C PRO A 44 16.03 3.29 0.74
N LEU A 45 15.15 2.44 1.30
CA LEU A 45 15.23 0.99 1.08
C LEU A 45 14.84 0.58 -0.35
N ALA A 46 14.02 1.36 -1.05
CA ALA A 46 13.67 1.07 -2.45
C ALA A 46 14.88 1.24 -3.39
N PRO A 47 15.59 2.38 -3.41
CA PRO A 47 16.81 2.49 -4.20
C PRO A 47 17.92 1.55 -3.72
N LEU A 48 18.06 1.29 -2.42
CA LEU A 48 19.01 0.31 -1.88
C LEU A 48 18.70 -1.11 -2.38
N ALA A 49 17.44 -1.52 -2.36
CA ALA A 49 17.01 -2.81 -2.92
C ALA A 49 17.35 -2.92 -4.39
N TYR A 50 17.11 -1.84 -5.15
CA TYR A 50 17.36 -1.85 -6.58
C TYR A 50 18.85 -1.91 -6.91
N TYR A 51 19.63 -0.96 -6.43
CA TYR A 51 21.06 -0.87 -6.76
C TYR A 51 21.91 -1.91 -6.03
N GLY A 52 21.54 -2.26 -4.79
CA GLY A 52 22.32 -3.19 -3.97
C GLY A 52 22.01 -4.66 -4.23
N ILE A 53 20.81 -5.00 -4.71
CA ILE A 53 20.40 -6.41 -4.86
C ILE A 53 19.85 -6.68 -6.26
N HIS A 54 18.83 -5.92 -6.72
CA HIS A 54 18.18 -6.20 -8.00
C HIS A 54 19.13 -6.10 -9.18
N LEU A 55 19.84 -4.99 -9.31
CA LEU A 55 20.73 -4.74 -10.45
C LEU A 55 21.89 -5.75 -10.51
N PRO A 56 22.61 -6.05 -9.40
CA PRO A 56 23.60 -7.12 -9.39
C PRO A 56 23.03 -8.49 -9.76
N LEU A 57 21.84 -8.81 -9.26
CA LEU A 57 21.20 -10.08 -9.56
C LEU A 57 20.71 -10.15 -11.00
N ASP A 58 20.15 -9.07 -11.54
CA ASP A 58 19.80 -8.95 -12.96
C ASP A 58 21.03 -9.24 -13.83
N ASN A 59 22.15 -8.57 -13.56
CA ASN A 59 23.39 -8.74 -14.33
C ASN A 59 23.92 -10.19 -14.25
N LEU A 60 23.84 -10.82 -13.08
CA LEU A 60 24.25 -12.21 -12.91
C LEU A 60 23.37 -13.19 -13.70
N ILE A 61 22.06 -12.99 -13.69
CA ILE A 61 21.12 -13.84 -14.43
C ILE A 61 21.27 -13.60 -15.94
N GLU A 62 21.46 -12.35 -16.37
CA GLU A 62 21.65 -11.98 -17.78
C GLU A 62 22.93 -12.59 -18.38
N ALA A 63 23.94 -12.81 -17.56
CA ALA A 63 25.15 -13.52 -18.00
C ALA A 63 24.89 -14.96 -18.43
N VAL A 64 23.80 -15.58 -17.96
CA VAL A 64 23.45 -16.98 -18.23
C VAL A 64 22.20 -17.10 -19.11
N ILE A 65 21.23 -16.20 -18.92
CA ILE A 65 19.91 -16.25 -19.55
C ILE A 65 19.63 -14.92 -20.24
N SER A 66 19.37 -14.95 -21.57
CA SER A 66 19.02 -13.71 -22.29
C SER A 66 17.85 -12.99 -21.62
N TRP A 67 17.99 -11.67 -21.43
CA TRP A 67 16.98 -10.77 -20.86
C TRP A 67 15.64 -10.78 -21.62
N ASN A 68 15.66 -11.11 -22.92
CA ASN A 68 14.46 -11.24 -23.76
C ASN A 68 13.71 -12.57 -23.54
N SER A 69 14.33 -13.56 -22.88
CA SER A 69 13.71 -14.87 -22.69
C SER A 69 12.52 -14.79 -21.72
N GLY A 70 11.49 -15.60 -21.97
CA GLY A 70 10.37 -15.76 -21.04
C GLY A 70 10.81 -16.29 -19.67
N VAL A 71 11.87 -17.11 -19.65
CA VAL A 71 12.45 -17.67 -18.42
C VAL A 71 13.02 -16.55 -17.54
N TYR A 72 13.81 -15.64 -18.09
CA TYR A 72 14.33 -14.47 -17.36
C TYR A 72 13.20 -13.64 -16.75
N LYS A 73 12.19 -13.31 -17.56
CA LYS A 73 11.04 -12.50 -17.10
C LYS A 73 10.25 -13.20 -16.00
N PHE A 74 10.10 -14.53 -16.09
CA PHE A 74 9.44 -15.33 -15.06
C PHE A 74 10.23 -15.34 -13.75
N ILE A 75 11.55 -15.56 -13.81
CA ILE A 75 12.44 -15.50 -12.64
C ILE A 75 12.35 -14.12 -11.98
N LYS A 76 12.41 -13.05 -12.78
CA LYS A 76 12.32 -11.66 -12.32
C LYS A 76 11.00 -11.34 -11.63
N MET A 77 9.90 -11.89 -12.13
CA MET A 77 8.58 -11.80 -11.50
C MET A 77 8.57 -12.38 -10.07
N GLY A 78 9.34 -13.45 -9.83
CA GLY A 78 9.43 -14.09 -8.52
C GLY A 78 10.31 -13.34 -7.54
N TYR A 79 11.59 -13.12 -7.87
CA TYR A 79 12.53 -12.56 -6.89
C TYR A 79 12.31 -11.07 -6.59
N GLY A 80 11.75 -10.31 -7.53
CA GLY A 80 11.47 -8.89 -7.31
C GLY A 80 10.61 -8.62 -6.08
N PRO A 81 9.41 -9.21 -5.98
CA PRO A 81 8.58 -9.14 -4.78
C PRO A 81 9.26 -9.68 -3.52
N ILE A 82 10.01 -10.78 -3.61
CA ILE A 82 10.74 -11.35 -2.45
C ILE A 82 11.69 -10.32 -1.86
N ILE A 83 12.52 -9.68 -2.68
CA ILE A 83 13.47 -8.66 -2.24
C ILE A 83 12.73 -7.47 -1.63
N LYS A 84 11.71 -6.94 -2.32
CA LYS A 84 10.98 -5.77 -1.87
C LYS A 84 10.25 -5.99 -0.55
N GLU A 85 9.54 -7.11 -0.41
CA GLU A 85 8.80 -7.41 0.83
C GLU A 85 9.75 -7.69 2.00
N SER A 86 10.89 -8.34 1.75
CA SER A 86 11.87 -8.64 2.79
C SER A 86 12.58 -7.38 3.29
N ILE A 87 13.08 -6.52 2.39
CA ILE A 87 13.86 -5.34 2.78
C ILE A 87 13.02 -4.30 3.53
N LYS A 88 11.72 -4.20 3.25
CA LYS A 88 10.80 -3.31 3.99
C LYS A 88 10.73 -3.65 5.47
N LEU A 89 11.10 -4.86 5.87
CA LEU A 89 11.10 -5.28 7.27
C LEU A 89 12.38 -4.86 8.03
N ALA A 90 13.38 -4.31 7.35
CA ALA A 90 14.65 -3.91 7.97
C ALA A 90 14.46 -3.00 9.21
N PRO A 91 13.54 -2.01 9.25
CA PRO A 91 13.34 -1.20 10.45
C PRO A 91 12.83 -1.98 11.68
N LEU A 92 12.36 -3.21 11.50
CA LEU A 92 11.94 -4.07 12.61
C LEU A 92 13.12 -4.60 13.44
N THR A 93 14.34 -4.51 12.92
CA THR A 93 15.57 -4.78 13.70
C THR A 93 15.75 -3.76 14.83
N LEU A 94 15.13 -2.59 14.73
CA LEU A 94 15.19 -1.55 15.74
C LEU A 94 14.17 -1.79 16.87
N PRO A 95 14.62 -2.06 18.12
CA PRO A 95 13.74 -2.38 19.23
C PRO A 95 12.70 -1.31 19.56
N PHE A 96 13.04 -0.02 19.31
CA PHE A 96 12.14 1.09 19.59
C PHE A 96 10.92 1.10 18.66
N ILE A 97 10.98 0.43 17.50
CA ILE A 97 9.86 0.20 16.57
C ILE A 97 9.20 -1.16 16.87
N SER A 98 9.98 -2.26 16.80
CA SER A 98 9.43 -3.62 16.82
C SER A 98 8.68 -3.98 18.10
N ARG A 99 9.14 -3.47 19.27
CA ARG A 99 8.47 -3.71 20.57
C ARG A 99 7.11 -3.02 20.68
N ARG A 100 6.84 -2.00 19.86
CA ARG A 100 5.57 -1.24 19.89
C ARG A 100 4.50 -1.79 18.98
N ILE A 101 4.87 -2.65 18.03
CA ILE A 101 3.89 -3.25 17.13
C ILE A 101 3.01 -4.22 17.90
N SER A 102 1.72 -4.00 17.81
CA SER A 102 0.66 -4.74 18.51
C SER A 102 -0.50 -5.05 17.56
N SER A 103 -1.44 -5.88 18.02
CA SER A 103 -2.68 -6.16 17.29
C SER A 103 -3.56 -4.93 17.02
N LYS A 104 -3.34 -3.82 17.77
CA LYS A 104 -4.12 -2.59 17.62
C LYS A 104 -3.54 -1.61 16.59
N ASN A 105 -2.21 -1.62 16.37
CA ASN A 105 -1.53 -0.59 15.56
C ASN A 105 -0.72 -1.15 14.37
N PHE A 106 -0.72 -2.45 14.13
CA PHE A 106 0.06 -3.07 13.05
C PHE A 106 -0.29 -2.51 11.66
N VAL A 107 -1.56 -2.12 11.42
CA VAL A 107 -1.96 -1.49 10.16
C VAL A 107 -1.29 -0.11 10.01
N ALA A 108 -1.24 0.70 11.07
CA ALA A 108 -0.59 2.01 11.02
C ALA A 108 0.92 1.89 10.71
N PHE A 109 1.62 0.95 11.38
CA PHE A 109 3.03 0.67 11.10
C PHE A 109 3.25 0.08 9.70
N GLY A 110 2.41 -0.86 9.27
CA GLY A 110 2.49 -1.43 7.93
C GLY A 110 2.30 -0.38 6.84
N MET A 111 1.31 0.49 7.01
CA MET A 111 1.09 1.62 6.10
C MET A 111 2.26 2.61 6.13
N ALA A 112 2.86 2.88 7.29
CA ALA A 112 4.02 3.76 7.40
C ALA A 112 5.25 3.18 6.67
N PHE A 113 5.55 1.89 6.85
CA PHE A 113 6.65 1.21 6.14
C PHE A 113 6.42 1.21 4.62
N GLY A 114 5.20 0.86 4.19
CA GLY A 114 4.86 0.84 2.79
C GLY A 114 4.87 2.22 2.15
N LEU A 115 4.44 3.26 2.88
CA LEU A 115 4.48 4.64 2.43
C LEU A 115 5.91 5.10 2.16
N GLY A 116 6.83 4.93 3.12
CA GLY A 116 8.22 5.33 2.94
C GLY A 116 8.88 4.59 1.78
N PHE A 117 8.71 3.26 1.71
CA PHE A 117 9.23 2.45 0.60
C PHE A 117 8.64 2.90 -0.74
N GLY A 118 7.32 3.13 -0.81
CA GLY A 118 6.64 3.59 -2.01
C GLY A 118 7.13 4.96 -2.49
N ILE A 119 7.39 5.90 -1.57
CA ILE A 119 8.00 7.19 -1.93
C ILE A 119 9.40 6.98 -2.52
N GLY A 120 10.21 6.10 -1.92
CA GLY A 120 11.50 5.72 -2.50
C GLY A 120 11.38 5.15 -3.92
N GLU A 121 10.37 4.32 -4.19
CA GLU A 121 10.10 3.81 -5.54
C GLU A 121 9.62 4.88 -6.51
N ILE A 122 8.85 5.89 -6.07
CA ILE A 122 8.45 7.03 -6.91
C ILE A 122 9.70 7.70 -7.50
N TRP A 123 10.64 8.05 -6.63
CA TRP A 123 11.86 8.73 -7.05
C TRP A 123 12.79 7.84 -7.86
N LEU A 124 12.95 6.58 -7.47
CA LEU A 124 13.71 5.60 -8.26
C LEU A 124 13.12 5.43 -9.66
N THR A 125 11.80 5.33 -9.78
CA THR A 125 11.11 5.21 -11.07
C THR A 125 11.30 6.47 -11.90
N ALA A 126 11.14 7.65 -11.31
CA ALA A 126 11.34 8.91 -12.01
C ALA A 126 12.77 9.04 -12.57
N PHE A 127 13.76 8.69 -11.76
CA PHE A 127 15.17 8.71 -12.16
C PHE A 127 15.44 7.75 -13.32
N ARG A 128 14.93 6.52 -13.26
CA ARG A 128 15.14 5.51 -14.30
C ARG A 128 14.40 5.80 -15.60
N THR A 129 13.18 6.35 -15.52
CA THR A 129 12.31 6.58 -16.69
C THR A 129 12.54 7.94 -17.34
N ASN A 130 13.24 8.86 -16.69
CA ASN A 130 13.45 10.20 -17.19
C ASN A 130 14.09 10.20 -18.59
N HIS A 131 15.10 9.38 -18.81
CA HIS A 131 15.78 9.24 -20.10
C HIS A 131 14.92 8.58 -21.18
N VAL A 132 14.00 7.68 -20.79
CA VAL A 132 13.14 6.94 -21.70
C VAL A 132 11.99 7.84 -22.20
N LEU A 133 11.35 8.59 -21.31
CA LEU A 133 10.20 9.44 -21.64
C LEU A 133 10.58 10.73 -22.37
N ALA A 134 11.85 11.14 -22.34
CA ALA A 134 12.32 12.26 -23.15
C ALA A 134 12.02 12.05 -24.66
N ASN A 135 11.92 10.80 -25.10
CA ASN A 135 11.64 10.42 -26.48
C ASN A 135 10.13 10.21 -26.78
N PHE A 136 9.24 10.29 -25.79
CA PHE A 136 7.81 10.11 -25.99
C PHE A 136 7.06 11.45 -25.98
N MET A 137 6.40 11.78 -27.09
CA MET A 137 5.56 12.98 -27.25
C MET A 137 4.17 12.84 -26.58
N LEU A 138 4.07 12.28 -25.37
CA LEU A 138 2.81 12.22 -24.66
C LEU A 138 2.47 13.58 -24.03
N PRO A 139 1.18 13.99 -24.01
CA PRO A 139 0.75 15.19 -23.31
C PRO A 139 1.14 15.10 -21.84
N PHE A 140 1.78 16.15 -21.32
CA PHE A 140 2.31 16.16 -19.95
C PHE A 140 1.23 15.88 -18.89
N GLY A 141 0.03 16.45 -19.06
CA GLY A 141 -1.08 16.21 -18.14
C GLY A 141 -1.50 14.74 -18.04
N TYR A 142 -1.50 14.02 -19.15
CA TYR A 142 -1.84 12.60 -19.17
C TYR A 142 -0.77 11.76 -18.46
N VAL A 143 0.50 12.02 -18.71
CA VAL A 143 1.63 11.36 -18.01
C VAL A 143 1.58 11.66 -16.52
N LEU A 144 1.34 12.92 -16.15
CA LEU A 144 1.28 13.36 -14.75
C LEU A 144 0.16 12.66 -13.98
N LEU A 145 -1.07 12.72 -14.47
CA LEU A 145 -2.24 12.13 -13.78
C LEU A 145 -2.14 10.61 -13.69
N GLY A 146 -1.74 9.94 -14.78
CA GLY A 146 -1.55 8.49 -14.80
C GLY A 146 -0.47 8.04 -13.82
N PHE A 147 0.65 8.74 -13.78
CA PHE A 147 1.76 8.45 -12.85
C PHE A 147 1.33 8.67 -11.40
N ILE A 148 0.66 9.78 -11.07
CA ILE A 148 0.19 10.06 -9.71
C ILE A 148 -0.79 8.98 -9.25
N ALA A 149 -1.80 8.65 -10.07
CA ALA A 149 -2.79 7.65 -9.74
C ALA A 149 -2.18 6.26 -9.49
N GLU A 150 -1.28 5.85 -10.38
CA GLU A 150 -0.55 4.60 -10.26
C GLU A 150 0.29 4.56 -8.97
N ARG A 151 1.06 5.62 -8.72
CA ARG A 151 1.92 5.69 -7.53
C ARG A 151 1.13 5.73 -6.23
N LEU A 152 -0.03 6.41 -6.18
CA LEU A 152 -0.94 6.36 -5.04
C LEU A 152 -1.36 4.91 -4.75
N MET A 153 -1.81 4.18 -5.78
CA MET A 153 -2.22 2.79 -5.60
C MET A 153 -1.06 1.90 -5.13
N PHE A 154 0.12 2.01 -5.74
CA PHE A 154 1.28 1.19 -5.34
C PHE A 154 1.78 1.50 -3.93
N CYS A 155 1.82 2.77 -3.51
CA CYS A 155 2.18 3.11 -2.13
C CYS A 155 1.20 2.47 -1.12
N PHE A 156 -0.09 2.48 -1.43
CA PHE A 156 -1.09 1.80 -0.62
C PHE A 156 -0.86 0.28 -0.58
N LEU A 157 -0.63 -0.33 -1.75
CA LEU A 157 -0.40 -1.78 -1.85
C LEU A 157 0.82 -2.20 -1.02
N HIS A 158 1.91 -1.45 -1.07
CA HIS A 158 3.08 -1.69 -0.22
C HIS A 158 2.72 -1.63 1.26
N GLY A 159 1.90 -0.66 1.67
CA GLY A 159 1.38 -0.57 3.04
C GLY A 159 0.50 -1.76 3.43
N ALA A 160 -0.39 -2.17 2.54
CA ALA A 160 -1.28 -3.30 2.75
C ALA A 160 -0.52 -4.62 2.90
N PHE A 161 0.45 -4.89 2.02
CA PHE A 161 1.30 -6.08 2.09
C PHE A 161 2.11 -6.12 3.39
N THR A 162 2.73 -5.00 3.76
CA THR A 162 3.48 -4.92 5.02
C THR A 162 2.56 -5.06 6.23
N SER A 163 1.35 -4.51 6.20
CA SER A 163 0.36 -4.71 7.27
C SER A 163 0.00 -6.19 7.44
N LEU A 164 -0.10 -6.94 6.35
CA LEU A 164 -0.33 -8.38 6.39
C LEU A 164 0.83 -9.13 7.06
N VAL A 165 2.08 -8.76 6.78
CA VAL A 165 3.25 -9.32 7.49
C VAL A 165 3.17 -9.01 8.98
N LEU A 166 2.91 -7.74 9.33
CA LEU A 166 2.87 -7.29 10.73
C LEU A 166 1.71 -7.88 11.52
N SER A 167 0.59 -8.25 10.88
CA SER A 167 -0.51 -8.96 11.53
C SER A 167 -0.09 -10.32 12.10
N HIS A 168 0.97 -10.92 11.56
CA HIS A 168 1.54 -12.20 11.98
C HIS A 168 2.87 -12.05 12.73
N TRP A 169 3.36 -10.81 12.97
CA TRP A 169 4.72 -10.49 13.40
C TRP A 169 5.22 -11.30 14.60
N ARG A 170 4.42 -11.43 15.65
CA ARG A 170 4.86 -12.07 16.91
C ARG A 170 4.87 -13.60 16.90
N ARG A 171 4.15 -14.26 15.99
CA ARG A 171 3.96 -15.72 16.03
C ARG A 171 4.43 -16.44 14.78
N ARG A 172 4.09 -15.93 13.60
CA ARG A 172 4.29 -16.62 12.32
C ARG A 172 4.60 -15.60 11.20
N TRP A 173 5.53 -14.68 11.44
CA TRP A 173 5.88 -13.63 10.50
C TRP A 173 6.27 -14.14 9.10
N VAL A 174 6.92 -15.32 9.02
CA VAL A 174 7.28 -15.98 7.74
C VAL A 174 6.03 -16.29 6.91
N ILE A 175 4.93 -16.73 7.53
CA ILE A 175 3.66 -16.98 6.83
C ILE A 175 3.08 -15.64 6.33
N GLY A 176 3.12 -14.59 7.15
CA GLY A 176 2.71 -13.24 6.75
C GLY A 176 3.53 -12.73 5.58
N LEU A 177 4.84 -12.93 5.60
CA LEU A 177 5.75 -12.57 4.51
C LEU A 177 5.43 -13.35 3.22
N GLY A 178 5.26 -14.67 3.31
CA GLY A 178 4.88 -15.50 2.17
C GLY A 178 3.57 -15.05 1.52
N LYS A 179 2.55 -14.72 2.33
CA LYS A 179 1.28 -14.17 1.84
C LYS A 179 1.48 -12.82 1.15
N ALA A 180 2.30 -11.93 1.73
CA ALA A 180 2.58 -10.61 1.16
C ALA A 180 3.32 -10.73 -0.18
N ILE A 181 4.32 -11.62 -0.27
CA ILE A 181 5.04 -11.92 -1.52
C ILE A 181 4.07 -12.46 -2.58
N GLY A 182 3.22 -13.42 -2.22
CA GLY A 182 2.22 -13.98 -3.14
C GLY A 182 1.25 -12.93 -3.68
N LEU A 183 0.73 -12.06 -2.82
CA LEU A 183 -0.14 -10.95 -3.22
C LEU A 183 0.61 -9.91 -4.07
N HIS A 184 1.88 -9.64 -3.77
CA HIS A 184 2.69 -8.74 -4.58
C HIS A 184 2.93 -9.32 -5.99
N ILE A 185 3.24 -10.63 -6.09
CA ILE A 185 3.35 -11.31 -7.39
C ILE A 185 2.03 -11.19 -8.15
N LEU A 186 0.89 -11.46 -7.50
CA LEU A 186 -0.43 -11.30 -8.11
C LEU A 186 -0.67 -9.86 -8.59
N ALA A 187 -0.30 -8.84 -7.81
CA ALA A 187 -0.47 -7.44 -8.20
C ALA A 187 0.27 -7.08 -9.49
N VAL A 188 1.48 -7.62 -9.70
CA VAL A 188 2.31 -7.32 -10.86
C VAL A 188 2.18 -8.36 -11.99
N LEU A 189 1.47 -9.46 -11.76
CA LEU A 189 1.34 -10.57 -12.72
C LEU A 189 0.86 -10.11 -14.12
N PRO A 190 -0.21 -9.31 -14.28
CA PRO A 190 -0.65 -8.90 -15.61
C PRO A 190 0.40 -8.08 -16.37
N LEU A 191 1.20 -7.28 -15.67
CA LEU A 191 2.30 -6.53 -16.26
C LEU A 191 3.36 -7.48 -16.85
N HIS A 192 3.74 -8.52 -16.10
CA HIS A 192 4.70 -9.51 -16.59
C HIS A 192 4.13 -10.35 -17.73
N LEU A 193 2.86 -10.76 -17.66
CA LEU A 193 2.19 -11.47 -18.76
C LEU A 193 2.15 -10.64 -20.05
N SER A 194 1.90 -9.33 -19.94
CA SER A 194 1.93 -8.42 -21.09
C SER A 194 3.30 -8.35 -21.74
N GLN A 195 4.36 -8.37 -20.91
CA GLN A 195 5.75 -8.34 -21.41
C GLN A 195 6.21 -9.67 -22.04
N MET A 196 5.63 -10.78 -21.60
CA MET A 196 5.97 -12.11 -22.14
C MET A 196 5.19 -12.46 -23.41
N ASN A 197 4.11 -11.72 -23.72
CA ASN A 197 3.19 -11.99 -24.82
C ASN A 197 2.60 -13.42 -24.83
N ILE A 198 2.45 -14.04 -23.64
CA ILE A 198 2.02 -15.44 -23.51
C ILE A 198 0.59 -15.67 -23.98
N LEU A 199 -0.28 -14.66 -23.81
CA LEU A 199 -1.71 -14.79 -24.10
C LEU A 199 -2.09 -14.31 -25.49
N GLY A 200 -1.13 -13.91 -26.34
CA GLY A 200 -1.42 -13.36 -27.69
C GLY A 200 -2.28 -12.08 -27.66
N ILE A 201 -2.46 -11.46 -26.50
CA ILE A 201 -3.25 -10.24 -26.34
C ILE A 201 -2.47 -9.05 -26.87
N SER A 202 -3.09 -8.25 -27.73
CA SER A 202 -2.47 -7.07 -28.33
C SER A 202 -2.03 -6.06 -27.24
N LEU A 203 -0.94 -5.34 -27.49
CA LEU A 203 -0.45 -4.29 -26.58
C LEU A 203 -1.51 -3.22 -26.30
N ARG A 204 -2.40 -2.94 -27.28
CA ARG A 204 -3.51 -2.00 -27.13
C ARG A 204 -4.49 -2.48 -26.07
N ALA A 205 -4.88 -3.77 -26.09
CA ALA A 205 -5.77 -4.36 -25.08
C ALA A 205 -5.13 -4.35 -23.68
N TRP A 206 -3.84 -4.66 -23.56
CA TRP A 206 -3.13 -4.59 -22.30
C TRP A 206 -3.13 -3.18 -21.68
N ARG A 207 -3.06 -2.13 -22.50
CA ARG A 207 -3.13 -0.73 -21.98
C ARG A 207 -4.44 -0.42 -21.24
N SER A 208 -5.52 -1.11 -21.58
CA SER A 208 -6.82 -0.97 -20.86
C SER A 208 -6.93 -1.96 -19.70
N ILE A 209 -6.46 -3.19 -19.87
CA ILE A 209 -6.58 -4.25 -18.87
C ILE A 209 -5.75 -3.91 -17.61
N LEU A 210 -4.52 -3.43 -17.77
CA LEU A 210 -3.62 -3.17 -16.64
C LEU A 210 -4.17 -2.16 -15.62
N PRO A 211 -4.66 -0.97 -16.02
CA PRO A 211 -5.24 -0.02 -15.07
C PRO A 211 -6.49 -0.57 -14.39
N MET A 212 -7.38 -1.25 -15.13
CA MET A 212 -8.59 -1.85 -14.56
C MET A 212 -8.26 -2.92 -13.52
N TYR A 213 -7.30 -3.78 -13.83
CA TYR A 213 -6.83 -4.80 -12.89
C TYR A 213 -6.21 -4.16 -11.64
N LEU A 214 -5.38 -3.13 -11.79
CA LEU A 214 -4.75 -2.44 -10.67
C LEU A 214 -5.79 -1.80 -9.75
N VAL A 215 -6.81 -1.15 -10.31
CA VAL A 215 -7.92 -0.57 -9.54
C VAL A 215 -8.70 -1.67 -8.82
N PHE A 216 -9.04 -2.76 -9.50
CA PHE A 216 -9.74 -3.89 -8.88
C PHE A 216 -8.91 -4.48 -7.72
N PHE A 217 -7.62 -4.73 -7.95
CA PHE A 217 -6.73 -5.27 -6.94
C PHE A 217 -6.58 -4.31 -5.73
N PHE A 218 -6.48 -3.01 -5.99
CA PHE A 218 -6.45 -1.99 -4.96
C PHE A 218 -7.72 -2.02 -4.08
N ILE A 219 -8.90 -2.13 -4.68
CA ILE A 219 -10.17 -2.27 -3.95
C ILE A 219 -10.17 -3.53 -3.10
N CYS A 220 -9.75 -4.69 -3.64
CA CYS A 220 -9.63 -5.94 -2.88
C CYS A 220 -8.71 -5.78 -1.66
N MET A 221 -7.60 -5.04 -1.81
CA MET A 221 -6.66 -4.81 -0.72
C MET A 221 -7.22 -3.86 0.34
N ILE A 222 -8.08 -2.91 -0.02
CA ILE A 222 -8.82 -2.10 0.97
C ILE A 222 -9.71 -3.01 1.84
N PHE A 223 -10.48 -3.90 1.21
CA PHE A 223 -11.32 -4.85 1.95
C PHE A 223 -10.49 -5.79 2.83
N MET A 224 -9.35 -6.26 2.34
CA MET A 224 -8.43 -7.07 3.13
C MET A 224 -7.94 -6.31 4.38
N LEU A 225 -7.54 -5.04 4.27
CA LEU A 225 -7.12 -4.25 5.43
C LEU A 225 -8.25 -4.04 6.44
N ILE A 226 -9.46 -3.80 5.97
CA ILE A 226 -10.64 -3.68 6.82
C ILE A 226 -10.88 -5.00 7.56
N TYR A 227 -10.81 -6.14 6.83
CA TYR A 227 -10.94 -7.46 7.41
C TYR A 227 -9.85 -7.75 8.47
N LEU A 228 -8.60 -7.45 8.18
CA LEU A 228 -7.50 -7.65 9.13
C LEU A 228 -7.67 -6.84 10.42
N ARG A 229 -8.27 -5.65 10.31
CA ARG A 229 -8.48 -4.75 11.45
C ARG A 229 -9.74 -5.09 12.26
N SER A 230 -10.83 -5.40 11.59
CA SER A 230 -12.19 -5.45 12.18
C SER A 230 -12.87 -6.82 12.03
N GLY A 231 -12.21 -7.78 11.37
CA GLY A 231 -12.79 -9.08 11.04
C GLY A 231 -13.91 -9.00 9.99
N ALA A 232 -14.62 -10.11 9.80
CA ALA A 232 -15.75 -10.20 8.87
C ALA A 232 -16.85 -9.19 9.19
N LYS A 233 -17.04 -8.87 10.48
CA LYS A 233 -18.01 -7.90 10.97
C LYS A 233 -17.72 -6.49 10.42
N GLY A 234 -16.45 -6.08 10.35
CA GLY A 234 -16.08 -4.77 9.78
C GLY A 234 -16.46 -4.65 8.31
N ILE A 235 -16.36 -5.74 7.55
CA ILE A 235 -16.81 -5.76 6.15
C ILE A 235 -18.35 -5.65 6.09
N TYR A 236 -19.06 -6.41 6.93
CA TYR A 236 -20.51 -6.35 6.98
C TYR A 236 -21.02 -4.94 7.34
N GLU A 237 -20.40 -4.27 8.29
CA GLU A 237 -20.75 -2.90 8.70
C GLU A 237 -20.54 -1.85 7.60
N ILE A 238 -19.76 -2.14 6.55
CA ILE A 238 -19.65 -1.26 5.36
C ILE A 238 -20.95 -1.24 4.58
N PHE A 239 -21.57 -2.41 4.43
CA PHE A 239 -22.76 -2.56 3.61
C PHE A 239 -24.07 -2.37 4.41
N VAL A 240 -24.02 -2.71 5.70
CA VAL A 240 -25.19 -2.63 6.61
C VAL A 240 -24.87 -1.61 7.70
N ARG A 241 -25.41 -0.41 7.54
CA ARG A 241 -25.29 0.65 8.56
C ARG A 241 -26.12 0.27 9.78
N ALA A 242 -25.47 0.06 10.91
CA ALA A 242 -26.18 -0.16 12.17
C ALA A 242 -26.93 1.11 12.57
N ASP A 243 -28.20 0.97 12.90
CA ASP A 243 -28.96 2.04 13.53
C ASP A 243 -28.55 2.11 15.02
N ILE A 244 -28.22 3.30 15.47
CA ILE A 244 -27.83 3.58 16.85
C ILE A 244 -28.80 4.58 17.44
N ASN A 245 -29.27 4.33 18.65
CA ASN A 245 -30.04 5.31 19.39
C ASN A 245 -29.10 6.27 20.13
N CYS A 246 -29.33 7.57 19.96
CA CYS A 246 -28.58 8.58 20.70
C CYS A 246 -28.85 8.44 22.21
N THR A 247 -27.81 8.35 23.02
CA THR A 247 -27.94 8.22 24.49
C THR A 247 -28.51 9.48 25.16
N ASN A 248 -28.42 10.64 24.48
CA ASN A 248 -28.92 11.90 25.01
C ASN A 248 -30.35 12.21 24.53
N CYS A 249 -30.65 12.10 23.24
CA CYS A 249 -31.96 12.48 22.70
C CYS A 249 -32.86 11.30 22.29
N GLY A 250 -32.39 10.07 22.42
CA GLY A 250 -33.13 8.86 22.07
C GLY A 250 -33.37 8.63 20.57
N LYS A 251 -33.10 9.60 19.72
CA LYS A 251 -33.36 9.49 18.27
C LYS A 251 -32.43 8.48 17.61
N PRO A 252 -32.98 7.58 16.78
CA PRO A 252 -32.18 6.68 15.96
C PRO A 252 -31.43 7.45 14.88
N TYR A 253 -30.17 7.07 14.61
CA TYR A 253 -29.40 7.60 13.50
C TYR A 253 -28.48 6.53 12.94
N LYS A 254 -28.14 6.69 11.64
CA LYS A 254 -27.21 5.79 10.96
C LYS A 254 -25.78 6.20 11.24
N ARG A 255 -25.00 5.25 11.73
CA ARG A 255 -23.60 5.43 12.05
C ARG A 255 -22.79 5.83 10.81
N SER A 256 -21.88 6.80 10.94
CA SER A 256 -20.98 7.16 9.85
C SER A 256 -19.92 6.08 9.61
N PHE A 257 -19.87 5.53 8.41
CA PHE A 257 -18.87 4.54 7.99
C PHE A 257 -17.43 5.00 8.26
N TRP A 258 -17.13 6.25 7.91
CA TRP A 258 -15.76 6.81 8.05
C TRP A 258 -15.32 6.98 9.50
N MET A 259 -16.25 7.33 10.38
CA MET A 259 -15.93 7.56 11.80
C MET A 259 -15.58 6.28 12.54
N THR A 260 -16.14 5.15 12.17
CA THR A 260 -16.06 3.92 12.95
C THR A 260 -15.08 2.89 12.41
N ASN A 261 -14.90 2.83 11.10
CA ASN A 261 -14.06 1.82 10.48
C ASN A 261 -12.69 2.35 10.07
N VAL A 262 -12.57 3.66 9.87
CA VAL A 262 -11.36 4.33 9.40
C VAL A 262 -10.65 5.10 10.50
N SER A 263 -11.36 5.52 11.56
CA SER A 263 -10.76 6.16 12.72
C SER A 263 -10.89 5.29 13.96
N ASN A 264 -9.88 5.27 14.85
CA ASN A 264 -9.96 4.62 16.17
C ASN A 264 -10.85 5.38 17.15
N LYS A 265 -11.80 6.19 16.67
CA LYS A 265 -12.67 6.96 17.55
C LYS A 265 -13.72 6.04 18.16
N GLU A 266 -13.68 5.94 19.47
CA GLU A 266 -14.67 5.22 20.30
C GLU A 266 -15.96 6.02 20.46
N TYR A 267 -16.23 7.01 19.61
CA TYR A 267 -17.42 7.86 19.70
C TYR A 267 -17.90 8.32 18.32
N ASP A 268 -19.20 8.60 18.25
CA ASP A 268 -19.85 9.21 17.09
C ASP A 268 -20.73 10.39 17.54
N PHE A 269 -21.01 11.33 16.65
CA PHE A 269 -21.86 12.49 16.96
C PHE A 269 -23.26 12.26 16.43
N CYS A 270 -24.26 12.47 17.28
CA CYS A 270 -25.65 12.42 16.89
C CYS A 270 -25.96 13.59 15.92
N PRO A 271 -26.46 13.31 14.70
CA PRO A 271 -26.79 14.38 13.75
C PRO A 271 -27.95 15.25 14.19
N SER A 272 -28.79 14.75 15.14
CA SER A 272 -29.96 15.48 15.62
C SER A 272 -29.69 16.45 16.77
N CYS A 273 -28.71 16.14 17.64
CA CYS A 273 -28.44 16.97 18.83
C CYS A 273 -26.96 17.27 19.05
N GLY A 274 -26.07 16.83 18.18
CA GLY A 274 -24.63 17.04 18.30
C GLY A 274 -23.95 16.28 19.46
N TYR A 275 -24.70 15.48 20.24
CA TYR A 275 -24.16 14.76 21.39
C TYR A 275 -23.15 13.71 20.95
N LYS A 276 -22.06 13.60 21.72
CA LYS A 276 -20.97 12.64 21.50
C LYS A 276 -21.32 11.31 22.15
N ASN A 277 -21.81 10.36 21.35
CA ASN A 277 -22.10 9.01 21.80
C ASN A 277 -20.82 8.17 21.86
N HIS A 278 -20.52 7.61 23.04
CA HIS A 278 -19.44 6.63 23.18
C HIS A 278 -19.91 5.28 22.65
N ILE A 279 -19.07 4.67 21.83
CA ILE A 279 -19.36 3.39 21.20
C ILE A 279 -18.58 2.32 21.93
N ASN A 280 -19.31 1.53 22.69
CA ASN A 280 -18.73 0.40 23.40
C ASN A 280 -18.54 -0.75 22.39
N PHE A 281 -17.31 -1.06 22.04
CA PHE A 281 -16.99 -2.14 21.08
C PHE A 281 -17.31 -3.55 21.63
N LYS A 282 -17.62 -3.66 22.93
CA LYS A 282 -18.03 -4.92 23.57
C LYS A 282 -19.50 -5.25 23.35
N ASP A 283 -20.35 -4.25 23.11
CA ASP A 283 -21.79 -4.43 22.97
C ASP A 283 -22.24 -4.66 21.52
N ARG A 284 -21.34 -5.08 20.67
CA ARG A 284 -21.66 -5.43 19.29
C ARG A 284 -22.22 -6.84 19.25
N PRO A 285 -23.42 -7.05 18.66
CA PRO A 285 -24.03 -8.37 18.51
C PRO A 285 -23.19 -9.31 17.65
#